data_d3eb235b645082f93fc8739510bc147f
#
_entry.id   d3eb235b645082f93fc8739510bc147f
#
_cell.length_a   1.000
_cell.length_b   1.000
_cell.length_c   1.000
_cell.angle_alpha   90.00
_cell.angle_beta   90.00
_cell.angle_gamma   90.00
#
_symmetry.space_group_name_H-M   'P 1'
#
loop_
_entity.id
_entity.type
_entity.pdbx_description
1 polymer ?
#
loop_
_entity_poly.entity_id
_entity_poly.type
_entity_poly.pdbx_seq_one_letter_code
_entity_poly.pdbx_strand_id
1 'polypeptide(L)'
;MKIPNKIRIGGQDISVVNEERLDDNKLGTICVAEGVLRIADNFNNSKQCESSKINTFIHEVVHGVLDTMGESELSGNEKFVCAFSSLLIDSI
;
A
#
# COMPACT_ATOMS: atom_id res chain seq x y z
N MET A 1 7.54 -7.20 -11.25
CA MET A 1 7.67 -7.42 -9.81
C MET A 1 6.53 -8.29 -9.33
N LYS A 2 6.79 -9.14 -8.36
CA LYS A 2 5.75 -9.98 -7.75
C LYS A 2 5.49 -9.46 -6.33
N ILE A 3 4.22 -9.28 -5.99
CA ILE A 3 3.84 -8.79 -4.66
C ILE A 3 4.11 -9.90 -3.64
N PRO A 4 4.96 -9.65 -2.63
CA PRO A 4 5.19 -10.64 -1.57
C PRO A 4 3.98 -10.76 -0.66
N ASN A 5 3.87 -11.88 0.06
CA ASN A 5 2.79 -12.04 1.04
C ASN A 5 3.20 -11.59 2.45
N LYS A 6 4.43 -11.12 2.61
CA LYS A 6 4.93 -10.61 3.89
C LYS A 6 6.07 -9.63 3.64
N ILE A 7 6.05 -8.53 4.36
CA ILE A 7 7.12 -7.52 4.33
C ILE A 7 7.50 -7.14 5.75
N ARG A 8 8.53 -6.31 5.88
CA ARG A 8 8.97 -5.84 7.16
C ARG A 8 9.22 -4.33 7.11
N ILE A 9 8.65 -3.59 8.07
CA ILE A 9 8.85 -2.15 8.18
C ILE A 9 9.20 -1.84 9.63
N GLY A 10 10.36 -1.22 9.83
CA GLY A 10 10.79 -0.83 11.18
C GLY A 10 10.89 -1.99 12.15
N GLY A 11 11.27 -3.17 11.67
CA GLY A 11 11.37 -4.37 12.51
C GLY A 11 10.05 -5.07 12.75
N GLN A 12 8.94 -4.55 12.21
CA GLN A 12 7.62 -5.15 12.37
C GLN A 12 7.23 -5.96 11.14
N ASP A 13 6.79 -7.19 11.34
CA ASP A 13 6.28 -8.04 10.27
C ASP A 13 4.89 -7.57 9.87
N ILE A 14 4.67 -7.49 8.56
CA ILE A 14 3.39 -7.04 7.99
C ILE A 14 2.95 -8.05 6.95
N SER A 15 1.78 -8.64 7.17
CA SER A 15 1.17 -9.56 6.23
C SER A 15 0.51 -8.79 5.10
N VAL A 16 0.73 -9.24 3.87
CA VAL A 16 0.10 -8.64 2.68
C VAL A 16 -1.02 -9.58 2.25
N VAL A 17 -2.25 -9.10 2.33
CA VAL A 17 -3.42 -9.93 2.06
C VAL A 17 -4.32 -9.28 1.00
N ASN A 18 -5.01 -10.12 0.25
CA ASN A 18 -6.00 -9.67 -0.72
C ASN A 18 -7.38 -9.80 -0.09
N GLU A 19 -8.21 -8.78 -0.29
CA GLU A 19 -9.61 -8.78 0.12
C GLU A 19 -10.46 -8.59 -1.12
N GLU A 20 -11.64 -9.17 -1.16
CA GLU A 20 -12.52 -8.99 -2.31
C GLU A 20 -12.82 -7.52 -2.53
N ARG A 21 -13.15 -6.80 -1.46
CA ARG A 21 -13.40 -5.35 -1.46
C ARG A 21 -12.95 -4.78 -0.13
N LEU A 22 -12.61 -3.49 -0.13
CA LEU A 22 -12.31 -2.76 1.09
C LEU A 22 -13.40 -1.72 1.35
N ASP A 23 -13.58 -1.37 2.61
CA ASP A 23 -14.52 -0.34 3.03
C ASP A 23 -14.15 1.00 2.38
N ASP A 24 -15.15 1.85 2.16
CA ASP A 24 -14.97 3.16 1.54
C ASP A 24 -14.39 3.09 0.13
N ASN A 25 -14.56 1.92 -0.53
CA ASN A 25 -14.14 1.73 -1.92
C ASN A 25 -12.67 2.10 -2.12
N LYS A 26 -11.81 1.60 -1.23
CA LYS A 26 -10.37 1.85 -1.29
C LYS A 26 -9.68 0.79 -2.13
N LEU A 27 -8.57 1.19 -2.77
CA LEU A 27 -7.71 0.25 -3.50
C LEU A 27 -6.85 -0.58 -2.54
N GLY A 28 -6.40 0.03 -1.45
CA GLY A 28 -5.59 -0.64 -0.45
C GLY A 28 -5.53 0.13 0.86
N THR A 29 -5.06 -0.52 1.90
CA THR A 29 -4.85 0.09 3.22
C THR A 29 -3.64 -0.54 3.87
N ILE A 30 -3.02 0.17 4.80
CA ILE A 30 -1.98 -0.40 5.66
C ILE A 30 -2.22 0.05 7.10
N CYS A 31 -2.04 -0.87 8.03
CA CYS A 31 -1.98 -0.56 9.45
C CYS A 31 -0.77 -1.27 10.05
N VAL A 32 0.30 -0.51 10.28
CA VAL A 32 1.55 -1.07 10.79
C VAL A 32 1.34 -1.67 12.17
N ALA A 33 0.55 -1.00 13.02
CA ALA A 33 0.27 -1.48 14.37
C ALA A 33 -0.42 -2.84 14.39
N GLU A 34 -1.30 -3.10 13.41
CA GLU A 34 -1.96 -4.41 13.27
C GLU A 34 -1.13 -5.41 12.49
N GLY A 35 -0.10 -4.94 11.79
CA GLY A 35 0.76 -5.80 10.99
C GLY A 35 0.08 -6.30 9.72
N VAL A 36 -0.72 -5.47 9.06
CA VAL A 36 -1.44 -5.90 7.86
C VAL A 36 -1.50 -4.80 6.81
N LEU A 37 -1.25 -5.21 5.56
CA LEU A 37 -1.45 -4.42 4.36
C LEU A 37 -2.48 -5.15 3.52
N ARG A 38 -3.60 -4.48 3.20
CA ARG A 38 -4.69 -5.08 2.42
C ARG A 38 -4.75 -4.49 1.03
N ILE A 39 -4.96 -5.33 0.05
CA ILE A 39 -5.13 -4.92 -1.35
C ILE A 39 -6.50 -5.41 -1.81
N ALA A 40 -7.32 -4.51 -2.34
CA ALA A 40 -8.64 -4.87 -2.84
C ALA A 40 -8.51 -5.59 -4.19
N ASP A 41 -9.24 -6.71 -4.34
CA ASP A 41 -9.32 -7.36 -5.65
C ASP A 41 -10.19 -6.55 -6.61
N ASN A 42 -11.19 -5.83 -6.07
CA ASN A 42 -12.14 -5.06 -6.86
C ASN A 42 -12.23 -3.62 -6.39
N PHE A 43 -12.44 -2.72 -7.34
CA PHE A 43 -12.63 -1.30 -7.10
C PHE A 43 -13.65 -0.79 -8.10
N ASN A 44 -14.69 -0.10 -7.65
CA ASN A 44 -15.78 0.41 -8.49
C ASN A 44 -16.38 -0.68 -9.40
N ASN A 45 -16.60 -1.87 -8.85
CA ASN A 45 -17.17 -3.02 -9.57
C ASN A 45 -16.29 -3.53 -10.71
N SER A 46 -15.01 -3.17 -10.71
CA SER A 46 -14.02 -3.66 -11.67
C SER A 46 -12.90 -4.37 -10.92
N LYS A 47 -12.41 -5.45 -11.51
CA LYS A 47 -11.29 -6.19 -10.94
C LYS A 47 -10.00 -5.41 -11.15
N GLN A 48 -9.20 -5.22 -10.09
CA GLN A 48 -7.88 -4.61 -10.22
C GLN A 48 -6.96 -5.52 -11.01
N CYS A 49 -6.34 -4.98 -12.06
CA CYS A 49 -5.32 -5.72 -12.80
C CYS A 49 -4.02 -5.81 -11.99
N GLU A 50 -3.11 -6.67 -12.44
CA GLU A 50 -1.85 -6.92 -11.72
C GLU A 50 -1.05 -5.64 -11.51
N SER A 51 -0.88 -4.82 -12.56
CA SER A 51 -0.11 -3.58 -12.44
C SER A 51 -0.75 -2.59 -11.46
N SER A 52 -2.08 -2.53 -11.43
CA SER A 52 -2.79 -1.68 -10.45
C SER A 52 -2.54 -2.16 -9.03
N LYS A 53 -2.55 -3.48 -8.81
CA LYS A 53 -2.27 -4.04 -7.48
C LYS A 53 -0.84 -3.74 -7.03
N ILE A 54 0.13 -3.82 -7.94
CA ILE A 54 1.52 -3.48 -7.65
C ILE A 54 1.64 -2.01 -7.25
N ASN A 55 0.99 -1.12 -8.00
CA ASN A 55 0.96 0.31 -7.67
C ASN A 55 0.35 0.54 -6.28
N THR A 56 -0.75 -0.12 -6.00
CA THR A 56 -1.42 -0.05 -4.69
C THR A 56 -0.51 -0.53 -3.58
N PHE A 57 0.15 -1.67 -3.78
CA PHE A 57 1.07 -2.23 -2.81
C PHE A 57 2.19 -1.25 -2.45
N ILE A 58 2.88 -0.70 -3.45
CA ILE A 58 3.98 0.25 -3.21
C ILE A 58 3.45 1.53 -2.56
N HIS A 59 2.29 2.02 -2.98
CA HIS A 59 1.65 3.20 -2.39
C HIS A 59 1.42 3.00 -0.88
N GLU A 60 0.90 1.84 -0.50
CA GLU A 60 0.65 1.54 0.92
C GLU A 60 1.95 1.32 1.69
N VAL A 61 2.98 0.73 1.08
CA VAL A 61 4.29 0.60 1.71
C VAL A 61 4.87 1.97 2.04
N VAL A 62 4.74 2.94 1.12
CA VAL A 62 5.21 4.31 1.36
C VAL A 62 4.49 4.93 2.56
N HIS A 63 3.16 4.78 2.65
CA HIS A 63 2.41 5.23 3.82
C HIS A 63 2.96 4.59 5.11
N GLY A 64 3.15 3.28 5.08
CA GLY A 64 3.65 2.55 6.26
C GLY A 64 5.04 3.00 6.71
N VAL A 65 5.93 3.26 5.75
CA VAL A 65 7.27 3.75 6.06
C VAL A 65 7.21 5.15 6.68
N LEU A 66 6.44 6.05 6.09
CA LEU A 66 6.29 7.42 6.59
C LEU A 66 5.66 7.43 7.99
N ASP A 67 4.63 6.61 8.19
CA ASP A 67 3.97 6.50 9.49
C ASP A 67 4.95 5.98 10.55
N THR A 68 5.77 4.99 10.20
CA THR A 68 6.77 4.42 11.12
C THR A 68 7.86 5.43 11.44
N MET A 69 8.21 6.29 10.49
CA MET A 69 9.18 7.38 10.71
C MET A 69 8.61 8.52 11.54
N GLY A 70 7.30 8.53 11.77
CA GLY A 70 6.65 9.64 12.44
C GLY A 70 6.35 10.82 11.54
N GLU A 71 6.46 10.63 10.22
CA GLU A 71 6.20 11.66 9.20
C GLU A 71 4.73 11.65 8.80
N SER A 72 3.84 11.87 9.78
CA SER A 72 2.40 11.80 9.57
C SER A 72 1.88 12.84 8.58
N GLU A 73 2.50 14.02 8.55
CA GLU A 73 2.13 15.08 7.63
C GLU A 73 2.42 14.68 6.19
N LEU A 74 3.60 14.11 5.92
CA LEU A 74 3.96 13.60 4.60
C LEU A 74 3.08 12.41 4.21
N SER A 75 2.82 11.51 5.15
CA SER A 75 1.94 10.36 4.91
C SER A 75 0.52 10.81 4.54
N GLY A 76 0.05 11.91 5.11
CA GLY A 76 -1.26 12.48 4.76
C GLY A 76 -1.26 13.30 3.48
N ASN A 77 -0.11 13.52 2.88
CA ASN A 77 0.00 14.29 1.64
C ASN A 77 -0.07 13.35 0.44
N GLU A 78 -1.27 13.14 -0.11
CA GLU A 78 -1.48 12.20 -1.21
C GLU A 78 -0.71 12.57 -2.48
N LYS A 79 -0.52 13.86 -2.74
CA LYS A 79 0.27 14.30 -3.89
C LYS A 79 1.71 13.81 -3.76
N PHE A 80 2.30 13.95 -2.57
CA PHE A 80 3.66 13.47 -2.31
C PHE A 80 3.72 11.94 -2.41
N VAL A 81 2.81 11.25 -1.74
CA VAL A 81 2.82 9.78 -1.71
C VAL A 81 2.63 9.20 -3.11
N CYS A 82 1.70 9.73 -3.89
CA CYS A 82 1.47 9.27 -5.25
C CYS A 82 2.69 9.49 -6.14
N ALA A 83 3.29 10.67 -6.08
CA ALA A 83 4.46 10.99 -6.89
C ALA A 83 5.66 10.12 -6.50
N PHE A 84 5.93 10.01 -5.21
CA PHE A 84 7.06 9.23 -4.72
C PHE A 84 6.89 7.74 -5.06
N SER A 85 5.70 7.19 -4.84
CA SER A 85 5.40 5.79 -5.15
C SER A 85 5.61 5.49 -6.63
N SER A 86 5.10 6.36 -7.51
CA SER A 86 5.20 6.18 -8.96
C SER A 86 6.66 6.18 -9.42
N LEU A 87 7.45 7.12 -8.91
CA LEU A 87 8.87 7.20 -9.25
C LEU A 87 9.64 6.00 -8.70
N LEU A 88 9.28 5.55 -7.50
CA LEU A 88 9.92 4.38 -6.89
C LEU A 88 9.66 3.12 -7.70
N ILE A 89 8.42 2.91 -8.13
CA ILE A 89 8.05 1.75 -8.96
C ILE A 89 8.85 1.74 -10.25
N ASP A 90 9.00 2.88 -10.90
CA ASP A 90 9.74 2.97 -12.17
C ASP A 90 11.23 2.67 -11.98
N SER A 91 11.75 2.79 -10.77
CA SER A 91 13.18 2.59 -10.49
C SER A 91 13.51 1.15 -10.07
N ILE A 92 12.52 0.31 -9.88
CA ILE A 92 12.70 -1.10 -9.57
C ILE A 92 12.12 -1.96 -10.69
#